data_b9b49c3b2cdc5d53fac714717dd2a050
#
_entry.id   b9b49c3b2cdc5d53fac714717dd2a050
#
_cell.length_a   1.000
_cell.length_b   1.000
_cell.length_c   1.000
_cell.angle_alpha   90.00
_cell.angle_beta   90.00
_cell.angle_gamma   90.00
#
_symmetry.space_group_name_H-M   'P 1'
#
loop_
_entity.id
_entity.type
_entity.pdbx_description
1 polymer ?
#
loop_
_entity_poly.entity_id
_entity_poly.type
_entity_poly.pdbx_seq_one_letter_code
_entity_poly.pdbx_strand_id
1 'polypeptide(L)'
;MKNLPKIAMGAWAWGDTDGYFGNTMTGEEFRPIFEAAVNEGLNLWDTATAYSNGESEKILGKLVNDAGREKIIVSTKFTPQMAGIYGDSVVKMCEASLERMNMEYFDIYWIHNPIGAPEYTKQPIPLLQSGKVKSVGVSNHNLAQIKEADEILKAAGYRVSAVQNHYSLLNRSSEESGILDYCKANDIVFYGYMTLEQGALSGKYDAEHPFPEGSARAKVFNPMMKQIEVITAELKKVAEAQGVSAAQIATAYAVNKGVLPILGVTKMYQVEEAVKTADIVLTTEEVASLEAAADKSGVSSIQFWESKME
;
A
#
# COMPACT_ATOMS: atom_id res chain seq x y z
N MET A 1 4.91 15.62 -5.32
CA MET A 1 4.28 14.93 -6.49
C MET A 1 2.95 15.61 -6.79
N LYS A 2 2.71 16.04 -8.03
CA LYS A 2 1.46 16.73 -8.41
C LYS A 2 0.56 15.73 -9.16
N ASN A 3 -0.76 15.85 -8.97
CA ASN A 3 -1.79 15.07 -9.67
C ASN A 3 -1.78 13.55 -9.38
N LEU A 4 -1.58 13.14 -8.13
CA LEU A 4 -1.81 11.76 -7.73
C LEU A 4 -3.32 11.49 -7.59
N PRO A 5 -3.80 10.28 -7.97
CA PRO A 5 -5.15 9.87 -7.60
C PRO A 5 -5.27 9.74 -6.06
N LYS A 6 -6.48 9.83 -5.53
CA LYS A 6 -6.70 9.69 -4.08
C LYS A 6 -6.47 8.25 -3.57
N ILE A 7 -6.45 7.28 -4.46
CA ILE A 7 -6.30 5.84 -4.16
C ILE A 7 -5.29 5.25 -5.15
N ALA A 8 -4.36 4.46 -4.64
CA ALA A 8 -3.42 3.67 -5.45
C ALA A 8 -3.88 2.22 -5.57
N MET A 9 -3.56 1.60 -6.70
CA MET A 9 -3.82 0.19 -6.95
C MET A 9 -2.59 -0.64 -6.58
N GLY A 10 -2.79 -1.71 -5.80
CA GLY A 10 -1.73 -2.62 -5.36
C GLY A 10 -1.75 -3.93 -6.15
N ALA A 11 -0.58 -4.35 -6.58
CA ALA A 11 -0.38 -5.60 -7.31
C ALA A 11 0.25 -6.72 -6.45
N TRP A 12 0.21 -6.63 -5.13
CA TRP A 12 0.82 -7.64 -4.25
C TRP A 12 0.26 -9.05 -4.49
N ALA A 13 -1.05 -9.18 -4.72
CA ALA A 13 -1.68 -10.46 -4.98
C ALA A 13 -1.50 -10.98 -6.43
N TRP A 14 -0.77 -10.27 -7.29
CA TRP A 14 -0.58 -10.65 -8.68
C TRP A 14 0.60 -11.61 -8.82
N GLY A 15 0.35 -12.75 -9.48
CA GLY A 15 1.36 -13.78 -9.66
C GLY A 15 1.59 -14.70 -8.47
N ASP A 16 0.82 -14.61 -7.41
CA ASP A 16 0.77 -15.37 -6.13
C ASP A 16 1.39 -16.79 -6.15
N THR A 17 2.67 -16.86 -6.54
CA THR A 17 3.41 -18.12 -6.73
C THR A 17 3.68 -18.87 -5.41
N ASP A 18 3.61 -18.16 -4.28
CA ASP A 18 3.75 -18.70 -2.93
C ASP A 18 2.43 -19.11 -2.28
N GLY A 19 1.31 -18.82 -2.96
CA GLY A 19 -0.04 -19.17 -2.51
C GLY A 19 -0.52 -18.39 -1.29
N TYR A 20 0.10 -17.25 -0.98
CA TYR A 20 -0.27 -16.43 0.18
C TYR A 20 -1.74 -15.98 0.13
N PHE A 21 -2.20 -15.53 -1.03
CA PHE A 21 -3.59 -15.10 -1.26
C PHE A 21 -4.48 -16.20 -1.80
N GLY A 22 -3.91 -17.31 -2.28
CA GLY A 22 -4.63 -18.37 -2.99
C GLY A 22 -5.14 -17.91 -4.37
N ASN A 23 -4.47 -16.94 -4.98
CA ASN A 23 -4.83 -16.40 -6.28
C ASN A 23 -4.11 -17.16 -7.39
N THR A 24 -4.87 -17.73 -8.33
CA THR A 24 -4.34 -18.49 -9.47
C THR A 24 -4.44 -17.75 -10.80
N MET A 25 -4.83 -16.47 -10.77
CA MET A 25 -5.00 -15.66 -11.99
C MET A 25 -3.66 -15.40 -12.67
N THR A 26 -3.68 -15.47 -13.99
CA THR A 26 -2.54 -15.14 -14.88
C THR A 26 -2.51 -13.64 -15.21
N GLY A 27 -1.42 -13.19 -15.81
CA GLY A 27 -1.26 -11.78 -16.20
C GLY A 27 -2.37 -11.26 -17.10
N GLU A 28 -2.86 -12.08 -18.05
CA GLU A 28 -3.93 -11.67 -18.98
C GLU A 28 -5.30 -11.57 -18.29
N GLU A 29 -5.55 -12.33 -17.24
CA GLU A 29 -6.79 -12.23 -16.46
C GLU A 29 -6.85 -10.94 -15.62
N PHE A 30 -5.71 -10.32 -15.32
CA PHE A 30 -5.66 -9.00 -14.66
C PHE A 30 -5.87 -7.84 -15.64
N ARG A 31 -5.71 -8.04 -16.94
CA ARG A 31 -5.83 -6.99 -17.96
C ARG A 31 -7.13 -6.20 -17.87
N PRO A 32 -8.34 -6.81 -17.87
CA PRO A 32 -9.58 -6.05 -17.80
C PRO A 32 -9.70 -5.23 -16.50
N ILE A 33 -9.15 -5.74 -15.38
CA ILE A 33 -9.15 -5.05 -14.09
C ILE A 33 -8.21 -3.83 -14.16
N PHE A 34 -7.01 -3.99 -14.72
CA PHE A 34 -6.05 -2.92 -14.91
C PHE A 34 -6.60 -1.82 -15.84
N GLU A 35 -7.12 -2.20 -17.00
CA GLU A 35 -7.67 -1.27 -17.98
C GLU A 35 -8.87 -0.48 -17.41
N ALA A 36 -9.77 -1.15 -16.68
CA ALA A 36 -10.88 -0.48 -16.01
C ALA A 36 -10.39 0.56 -15.00
N ALA A 37 -9.43 0.20 -14.16
CA ALA A 37 -8.85 1.12 -13.17
C ALA A 37 -8.22 2.36 -13.84
N VAL A 38 -7.42 2.14 -14.89
CA VAL A 38 -6.76 3.23 -15.64
C VAL A 38 -7.77 4.14 -16.32
N ASN A 39 -8.81 3.59 -16.94
CA ASN A 39 -9.85 4.35 -17.61
C ASN A 39 -10.66 5.24 -16.64
N GLU A 40 -10.78 4.82 -15.39
CA GLU A 40 -11.43 5.57 -14.31
C GLU A 40 -10.45 6.51 -13.56
N GLY A 41 -9.22 6.68 -14.05
CA GLY A 41 -8.23 7.59 -13.45
C GLY A 41 -7.44 7.01 -12.27
N LEU A 42 -7.62 5.74 -11.91
CA LEU A 42 -6.81 5.03 -10.91
C LEU A 42 -5.51 4.56 -11.55
N ASN A 43 -4.67 5.50 -11.93
CA ASN A 43 -3.47 5.27 -12.73
C ASN A 43 -2.17 5.17 -11.92
N LEU A 44 -2.24 5.12 -10.59
CA LEU A 44 -1.11 4.88 -9.69
C LEU A 44 -1.08 3.43 -9.24
N TRP A 45 -0.01 2.70 -9.60
CA TRP A 45 0.15 1.27 -9.35
C TRP A 45 1.40 0.99 -8.53
N ASP A 46 1.24 0.18 -7.49
CA ASP A 46 2.31 -0.20 -6.56
C ASP A 46 2.59 -1.70 -6.61
N THR A 47 3.87 -2.04 -6.74
CA THR A 47 4.40 -3.41 -6.67
C THR A 47 5.69 -3.46 -5.85
N ALA A 48 6.37 -4.59 -5.83
CA ALA A 48 7.70 -4.76 -5.23
C ALA A 48 8.43 -5.95 -5.82
N THR A 49 9.76 -5.90 -5.81
CA THR A 49 10.63 -7.04 -6.18
C THR A 49 10.28 -8.30 -5.37
N ALA A 50 9.93 -8.13 -4.08
CA ALA A 50 9.59 -9.24 -3.20
C ALA A 50 8.24 -9.91 -3.52
N TYR A 51 7.34 -9.25 -4.27
CA TYR A 51 6.01 -9.78 -4.52
C TYR A 51 6.08 -10.93 -5.52
N SER A 52 5.77 -12.14 -5.03
CA SER A 52 5.84 -13.38 -5.81
C SER A 52 7.17 -13.52 -6.57
N ASN A 53 8.29 -13.16 -5.90
CA ASN A 53 9.64 -13.22 -6.46
C ASN A 53 9.80 -12.49 -7.81
N GLY A 54 9.18 -11.31 -7.93
CA GLY A 54 9.23 -10.46 -9.12
C GLY A 54 8.16 -10.77 -10.17
N GLU A 55 7.30 -11.76 -9.96
CA GLU A 55 6.23 -12.08 -10.92
C GLU A 55 5.19 -10.96 -10.99
N SER A 56 4.85 -10.35 -9.84
CA SER A 56 4.00 -9.16 -9.80
C SER A 56 4.55 -8.02 -10.66
N GLU A 57 5.87 -7.77 -10.62
CA GLU A 57 6.52 -6.76 -11.47
C GLU A 57 6.41 -7.12 -12.96
N LYS A 58 6.60 -8.38 -13.36
CA LYS A 58 6.48 -8.80 -14.77
C LYS A 58 5.06 -8.58 -15.31
N ILE A 59 4.06 -9.00 -14.53
CA ILE A 59 2.65 -8.85 -14.90
C ILE A 59 2.31 -7.36 -15.05
N LEU A 60 2.61 -6.56 -14.03
CA LEU A 60 2.33 -5.12 -14.06
C LEU A 60 3.10 -4.42 -15.18
N GLY A 61 4.39 -4.75 -15.36
CA GLY A 61 5.23 -4.19 -16.40
C GLY A 61 4.64 -4.39 -17.80
N LYS A 62 4.19 -5.61 -18.11
CA LYS A 62 3.54 -5.90 -19.38
C LYS A 62 2.30 -5.04 -19.60
N LEU A 63 1.39 -4.99 -18.63
CA LEU A 63 0.14 -4.24 -18.74
C LEU A 63 0.36 -2.74 -18.89
N VAL A 64 1.33 -2.19 -18.14
CA VAL A 64 1.71 -0.77 -18.21
C VAL A 64 2.29 -0.42 -19.59
N ASN A 65 3.18 -1.25 -20.14
CA ASN A 65 3.76 -1.01 -21.46
C ASN A 65 2.69 -1.08 -22.56
N ASP A 66 1.77 -2.04 -22.47
CA ASP A 66 0.67 -2.18 -23.43
C ASP A 66 -0.30 -0.97 -23.39
N ALA A 67 -0.51 -0.36 -22.22
CA ALA A 67 -1.37 0.82 -22.04
C ALA A 67 -0.68 2.16 -22.40
N GLY A 68 0.64 2.18 -22.45
CA GLY A 68 1.48 3.37 -22.61
C GLY A 68 2.05 3.83 -21.25
N ARG A 69 3.37 3.62 -21.08
CA ARG A 69 4.12 3.85 -19.82
C ARG A 69 3.88 5.23 -19.22
N GLU A 70 3.78 6.26 -20.05
CA GLU A 70 3.66 7.66 -19.66
C GLU A 70 2.30 8.00 -19.01
N LYS A 71 1.29 7.16 -19.19
CA LYS A 71 -0.05 7.34 -18.62
C LYS A 71 -0.16 6.83 -17.19
N ILE A 72 0.79 6.00 -16.78
CA ILE A 72 0.73 5.24 -15.52
C ILE A 72 1.84 5.71 -14.59
N ILE A 73 1.49 5.97 -13.34
CA ILE A 73 2.43 6.22 -12.26
C ILE A 73 2.78 4.85 -11.66
N VAL A 74 4.05 4.46 -11.75
CA VAL A 74 4.51 3.15 -11.31
C VAL A 74 5.44 3.29 -10.12
N SER A 75 5.17 2.53 -9.07
CA SER A 75 6.08 2.38 -7.94
C SER A 75 6.47 0.92 -7.72
N THR A 76 7.74 0.71 -7.39
CA THR A 76 8.27 -0.58 -6.92
C THR A 76 9.30 -0.36 -5.82
N LYS A 77 9.83 -1.44 -5.23
CA LYS A 77 10.55 -1.35 -3.96
C LYS A 77 11.87 -2.13 -3.98
N PHE A 78 12.91 -1.51 -3.42
CA PHE A 78 14.08 -2.22 -2.93
C PHE A 78 13.71 -2.94 -1.64
N THR A 79 13.85 -4.26 -1.61
CA THR A 79 13.62 -5.08 -0.42
C THR A 79 14.95 -5.56 0.14
N PRO A 80 15.43 -5.01 1.27
CA PRO A 80 16.74 -5.35 1.84
C PRO A 80 16.98 -6.85 2.01
N GLN A 81 15.96 -7.61 2.40
CA GLN A 81 16.05 -9.06 2.59
C GLN A 81 16.28 -9.85 1.28
N MET A 82 16.03 -9.20 0.13
CA MET A 82 16.27 -9.78 -1.20
C MET A 82 17.62 -9.35 -1.79
N ALA A 83 18.41 -8.55 -1.05
CA ALA A 83 19.75 -8.19 -1.46
C ALA A 83 20.64 -9.44 -1.61
N GLY A 84 21.36 -9.53 -2.73
CA GLY A 84 22.11 -10.71 -3.12
C GLY A 84 21.35 -11.74 -3.97
N ILE A 85 20.01 -11.64 -4.06
CA ILE A 85 19.18 -12.48 -4.94
C ILE A 85 18.86 -11.73 -6.24
N TYR A 86 18.35 -10.50 -6.14
CA TYR A 86 17.93 -9.65 -7.28
C TYR A 86 18.83 -8.42 -7.45
N GLY A 87 20.01 -8.43 -6.90
CA GLY A 87 20.98 -7.35 -6.83
C GLY A 87 21.47 -7.15 -5.40
N ASP A 88 22.74 -6.81 -5.24
CA ASP A 88 23.40 -6.64 -3.94
C ASP A 88 23.31 -5.21 -3.41
N SER A 89 22.66 -4.32 -4.13
CA SER A 89 22.50 -2.92 -3.80
C SER A 89 21.16 -2.38 -4.30
N VAL A 90 20.76 -1.23 -3.77
CA VAL A 90 19.54 -0.51 -4.21
C VAL A 90 19.58 -0.23 -5.72
N VAL A 91 20.75 0.19 -6.24
CA VAL A 91 20.94 0.49 -7.67
C VAL A 91 20.74 -0.76 -8.52
N LYS A 92 21.42 -1.85 -8.21
CA LYS A 92 21.35 -3.09 -9.00
C LYS A 92 19.96 -3.73 -8.94
N MET A 93 19.29 -3.71 -7.77
CA MET A 93 17.93 -4.22 -7.66
C MET A 93 16.94 -3.35 -8.46
N CYS A 94 17.10 -2.03 -8.45
CA CYS A 94 16.31 -1.14 -9.29
C CYS A 94 16.51 -1.43 -10.80
N GLU A 95 17.74 -1.61 -11.23
CA GLU A 95 18.06 -1.95 -12.61
C GLU A 95 17.48 -3.30 -13.03
N ALA A 96 17.56 -4.30 -12.16
CA ALA A 96 16.92 -5.61 -12.39
C ALA A 96 15.38 -5.49 -12.46
N SER A 97 14.77 -4.60 -11.67
CA SER A 97 13.33 -4.33 -11.74
C SER A 97 12.95 -3.60 -13.03
N LEU A 98 13.75 -2.61 -13.47
CA LEU A 98 13.55 -1.93 -14.74
C LEU A 98 13.61 -2.90 -15.92
N GLU A 99 14.62 -3.80 -15.94
CA GLU A 99 14.75 -4.86 -16.95
C GLU A 99 13.55 -5.80 -16.90
N ARG A 100 13.16 -6.29 -15.72
CA ARG A 100 12.03 -7.22 -15.52
C ARG A 100 10.71 -6.65 -15.97
N MET A 101 10.49 -5.34 -15.76
CA MET A 101 9.28 -4.63 -16.16
C MET A 101 9.38 -4.05 -17.57
N ASN A 102 10.53 -4.16 -18.25
CA ASN A 102 10.81 -3.52 -19.53
C ASN A 102 10.50 -2.03 -19.53
N MET A 103 11.05 -1.29 -18.54
CA MET A 103 10.85 0.14 -18.33
C MET A 103 12.18 0.89 -18.25
N GLU A 104 12.16 2.18 -18.61
CA GLU A 104 13.32 3.06 -18.52
C GLU A 104 13.41 3.77 -17.17
N TYR A 105 12.28 3.96 -16.49
CA TYR A 105 12.21 4.67 -15.21
C TYR A 105 11.02 4.20 -14.35
N PHE A 106 11.15 4.46 -13.02
CA PHE A 106 10.05 4.42 -12.07
C PHE A 106 9.67 5.83 -11.60
N ASP A 107 8.39 6.07 -11.33
CA ASP A 107 7.93 7.34 -10.76
C ASP A 107 8.27 7.44 -9.29
N ILE A 108 8.12 6.33 -8.55
CA ILE A 108 8.48 6.23 -7.14
C ILE A 108 9.26 4.93 -6.92
N TYR A 109 10.39 5.03 -6.23
CA TYR A 109 11.15 3.88 -5.77
C TYR A 109 11.26 3.87 -4.26
N TRP A 110 10.81 2.78 -3.64
CA TRP A 110 10.73 2.69 -2.20
C TRP A 110 11.93 1.95 -1.61
N ILE A 111 12.41 2.42 -0.44
CA ILE A 111 13.14 1.56 0.49
C ILE A 111 12.09 0.85 1.34
N HIS A 112 11.93 -0.47 1.15
CA HIS A 112 10.79 -1.26 1.62
C HIS A 112 10.69 -1.36 3.16
N ASN A 113 11.82 -1.27 3.84
CA ASN A 113 11.91 -1.25 5.30
C ASN A 113 13.28 -0.67 5.74
N PRO A 114 13.45 -0.31 7.03
CA PRO A 114 14.66 0.36 7.52
C PRO A 114 15.87 -0.56 7.73
N ILE A 115 15.81 -1.85 7.37
CA ILE A 115 16.95 -2.75 7.50
C ILE A 115 18.11 -2.23 6.64
N GLY A 116 19.28 -2.02 7.26
CA GLY A 116 20.45 -1.48 6.59
C GLY A 116 20.41 0.04 6.35
N ALA A 117 19.43 0.77 6.89
CA ALA A 117 19.49 2.22 6.94
C ALA A 117 20.59 2.67 7.95
N PRO A 118 21.29 3.80 7.72
CA PRO A 118 21.09 4.77 6.63
C PRO A 118 21.81 4.40 5.32
N GLU A 119 22.57 3.30 5.27
CA GLU A 119 23.41 2.99 4.10
C GLU A 119 22.58 2.80 2.81
N TYR A 120 21.49 2.06 2.87
CA TYR A 120 20.61 1.89 1.70
C TYR A 120 19.89 3.18 1.30
N THR A 121 19.65 4.10 2.23
CA THR A 121 19.00 5.39 1.94
C THR A 121 19.83 6.31 1.04
N LYS A 122 21.15 6.18 1.04
CA LYS A 122 22.07 6.95 0.18
C LYS A 122 22.10 6.44 -1.26
N GLN A 123 21.86 5.16 -1.46
CA GLN A 123 22.07 4.49 -2.74
C GLN A 123 21.08 4.87 -3.85
N PRO A 124 19.84 5.34 -3.62
CA PRO A 124 18.98 5.87 -4.67
C PRO A 124 19.48 7.15 -5.35
N ILE A 125 20.44 7.89 -4.76
CA ILE A 125 20.90 9.19 -5.29
C ILE A 125 21.37 9.08 -6.75
N PRO A 126 22.22 8.13 -7.16
CA PRO A 126 22.58 7.96 -8.58
C PRO A 126 21.38 7.65 -9.50
N LEU A 127 20.37 6.97 -9.01
CA LEU A 127 19.15 6.68 -9.77
C LEU A 127 18.31 7.94 -10.00
N LEU A 128 18.23 8.83 -9.01
CA LEU A 128 17.59 10.15 -9.13
C LEU A 128 18.36 11.03 -10.12
N GLN A 129 19.70 11.05 -10.04
CA GLN A 129 20.57 11.82 -10.93
C GLN A 129 20.48 11.38 -12.40
N SER A 130 20.37 10.07 -12.64
CA SER A 130 20.23 9.51 -13.98
C SER A 130 18.81 9.55 -14.55
N GLY A 131 17.81 9.90 -13.73
CA GLY A 131 16.40 9.88 -14.11
C GLY A 131 15.75 8.50 -14.17
N LYS A 132 16.46 7.43 -13.79
CA LYS A 132 15.89 6.08 -13.66
C LYS A 132 14.82 5.99 -12.57
N VAL A 133 14.86 6.90 -11.61
CA VAL A 133 13.87 7.08 -10.56
C VAL A 133 13.51 8.56 -10.46
N LYS A 134 12.23 8.91 -10.48
CA LYS A 134 11.78 10.30 -10.39
C LYS A 134 11.65 10.78 -8.94
N SER A 135 11.31 9.89 -8.01
CA SER A 135 11.17 10.20 -6.60
C SER A 135 11.47 8.99 -5.72
N VAL A 136 11.92 9.23 -4.50
CA VAL A 136 12.23 8.20 -3.51
C VAL A 136 11.26 8.31 -2.35
N GLY A 137 10.77 7.16 -1.90
CA GLY A 137 9.99 7.01 -0.69
C GLY A 137 10.62 6.00 0.26
N VAL A 138 10.17 6.02 1.50
CA VAL A 138 10.54 5.05 2.53
C VAL A 138 9.30 4.35 3.07
N SER A 139 9.44 3.06 3.40
CA SER A 139 8.33 2.24 3.88
C SER A 139 8.70 1.56 5.19
N ASN A 140 7.74 1.41 6.10
CA ASN A 140 7.95 0.80 7.42
C ASN A 140 8.98 1.55 8.30
N HIS A 141 9.16 2.84 8.08
CA HIS A 141 10.07 3.69 8.85
C HIS A 141 9.31 4.42 9.96
N ASN A 142 9.90 4.50 11.15
CA ASN A 142 9.42 5.36 12.21
C ASN A 142 9.80 6.83 11.96
N LEU A 143 9.28 7.74 12.79
CA LEU A 143 9.47 9.18 12.58
C LEU A 143 10.95 9.60 12.57
N ALA A 144 11.78 9.03 13.43
CA ALA A 144 13.21 9.33 13.49
C ALA A 144 13.93 8.88 12.21
N GLN A 145 13.61 7.67 11.73
CA GLN A 145 14.17 7.11 10.50
C GLN A 145 13.73 7.88 9.25
N ILE A 146 12.47 8.36 9.21
CA ILE A 146 11.97 9.22 8.12
C ILE A 146 12.75 10.53 8.07
N LYS A 147 12.96 11.18 9.23
CA LYS A 147 13.74 12.41 9.33
C LYS A 147 15.19 12.20 8.90
N GLU A 148 15.85 11.14 9.37
CA GLU A 148 17.21 10.79 8.97
C GLU A 148 17.30 10.57 7.45
N ALA A 149 16.36 9.81 6.87
CA ALA A 149 16.31 9.56 5.44
C ALA A 149 16.14 10.88 4.63
N ASP A 150 15.28 11.78 5.09
CA ASP A 150 15.06 13.07 4.46
C ASP A 150 16.30 13.96 4.52
N GLU A 151 17.02 13.99 5.66
CA GLU A 151 18.28 14.70 5.80
C GLU A 151 19.37 14.17 4.87
N ILE A 152 19.50 12.85 4.75
CA ILE A 152 20.45 12.20 3.83
C ILE A 152 20.17 12.62 2.39
N LEU A 153 18.92 12.57 1.95
CA LEU A 153 18.54 12.95 0.59
C LEU A 153 18.68 14.45 0.36
N LYS A 154 18.34 15.30 1.33
CA LYS A 154 18.51 16.77 1.26
C LYS A 154 19.97 17.19 1.08
N ALA A 155 20.89 16.50 1.72
CA ALA A 155 22.33 16.75 1.54
C ALA A 155 22.81 16.57 0.07
N ALA A 156 22.06 15.78 -0.72
CA ALA A 156 22.31 15.58 -2.15
C ALA A 156 21.36 16.40 -3.07
N GLY A 157 20.56 17.31 -2.51
CA GLY A 157 19.61 18.14 -3.26
C GLY A 157 18.27 17.47 -3.58
N TYR A 158 17.97 16.35 -2.94
CA TYR A 158 16.71 15.61 -3.07
C TYR A 158 15.95 15.61 -1.74
N ARG A 159 14.88 14.84 -1.65
CA ARG A 159 14.12 14.65 -0.40
C ARG A 159 13.35 13.34 -0.40
N VAL A 160 12.93 12.88 0.75
CA VAL A 160 11.87 11.88 0.86
C VAL A 160 10.58 12.49 0.32
N SER A 161 10.04 11.91 -0.74
CA SER A 161 8.82 12.40 -1.40
C SER A 161 7.56 11.73 -0.88
N ALA A 162 7.70 10.54 -0.31
CA ALA A 162 6.58 9.76 0.18
C ALA A 162 6.99 8.82 1.31
N VAL A 163 6.03 8.50 2.18
CA VAL A 163 6.13 7.48 3.23
C VAL A 163 5.04 6.44 2.98
N GLN A 164 5.37 5.14 3.10
CA GLN A 164 4.41 4.05 2.94
C GLN A 164 4.45 3.16 4.19
N ASN A 165 3.50 3.32 5.10
CA ASN A 165 3.40 2.52 6.31
C ASN A 165 2.03 1.83 6.41
N HIS A 166 1.91 0.85 7.29
CA HIS A 166 0.63 0.25 7.64
C HIS A 166 -0.30 1.32 8.23
N TYR A 167 -1.50 1.42 7.66
CA TYR A 167 -2.53 2.33 8.17
C TYR A 167 -3.94 1.79 7.91
N SER A 168 -4.68 1.58 8.98
CA SER A 168 -6.08 1.14 8.96
C SER A 168 -6.79 1.58 10.24
N LEU A 169 -8.07 1.28 10.39
CA LEU A 169 -8.80 1.41 11.66
C LEU A 169 -8.19 0.57 12.80
N LEU A 170 -7.51 -0.56 12.46
CA LEU A 170 -6.86 -1.44 13.43
C LEU A 170 -5.40 -1.07 13.72
N ASN A 171 -4.80 -0.22 12.90
CA ASN A 171 -3.43 0.23 13.06
C ASN A 171 -3.30 1.72 12.75
N ARG A 172 -3.34 2.55 13.78
CA ARG A 172 -3.20 4.00 13.70
C ARG A 172 -1.84 4.49 14.21
N SER A 173 -0.86 3.58 14.36
CA SER A 173 0.44 3.89 14.96
C SER A 173 1.19 5.03 14.25
N SER A 174 1.07 5.14 12.91
CA SER A 174 1.68 6.25 12.16
C SER A 174 1.00 7.61 12.42
N GLU A 175 -0.27 7.63 12.81
CA GLU A 175 -0.97 8.84 13.24
C GLU A 175 -0.54 9.19 14.68
N GLU A 176 -0.62 8.23 15.60
CA GLU A 176 -0.31 8.38 17.01
C GLU A 176 1.15 8.80 17.27
N SER A 177 2.08 8.33 16.44
CA SER A 177 3.50 8.71 16.51
C SER A 177 3.83 10.06 15.85
N GLY A 178 2.84 10.77 15.28
CA GLY A 178 3.02 12.05 14.61
C GLY A 178 3.63 11.98 13.21
N ILE A 179 3.71 10.79 12.60
CA ILE A 179 4.23 10.63 11.23
C ILE A 179 3.31 11.32 10.21
N LEU A 180 1.99 11.20 10.35
CA LEU A 180 1.04 11.86 9.45
C LEU A 180 1.20 13.38 9.49
N ASP A 181 1.29 13.95 10.67
CA ASP A 181 1.49 15.40 10.85
C ASP A 181 2.82 15.87 10.27
N TYR A 182 3.89 15.10 10.49
CA TYR A 182 5.19 15.37 9.89
C TYR A 182 5.13 15.34 8.36
N CYS A 183 4.51 14.33 7.78
CA CYS A 183 4.35 14.21 6.33
C CYS A 183 3.59 15.42 5.77
N LYS A 184 2.46 15.78 6.38
CA LYS A 184 1.64 16.93 6.00
C LYS A 184 2.42 18.25 6.07
N ALA A 185 3.17 18.47 7.15
CA ALA A 185 3.95 19.69 7.37
C ALA A 185 5.15 19.84 6.41
N ASN A 186 5.58 18.74 5.77
CA ASN A 186 6.75 18.69 4.90
C ASN A 186 6.42 18.37 3.44
N ASP A 187 5.15 18.42 2.99
CA ASP A 187 4.69 18.05 1.65
C ASP A 187 5.12 16.64 1.23
N ILE A 188 5.18 15.69 2.18
CA ILE A 188 5.45 14.28 1.96
C ILE A 188 4.09 13.57 1.83
N VAL A 189 3.91 12.79 0.77
CA VAL A 189 2.67 12.01 0.60
C VAL A 189 2.72 10.77 1.49
N PHE A 190 1.72 10.59 2.35
CA PHE A 190 1.61 9.39 3.17
C PHE A 190 0.72 8.35 2.48
N TYR A 191 1.29 7.18 2.19
CA TYR A 191 0.60 6.02 1.62
C TYR A 191 0.28 5.03 2.73
N GLY A 192 -0.98 4.58 2.81
CA GLY A 192 -1.42 3.54 3.72
C GLY A 192 -1.57 2.20 3.02
N TYR A 193 -0.75 1.21 3.34
CA TYR A 193 -1.03 -0.16 2.95
C TYR A 193 -1.86 -0.87 4.01
N MET A 194 -2.44 -2.04 3.71
CA MET A 194 -3.30 -2.83 4.62
C MET A 194 -4.58 -2.11 5.08
N THR A 195 -5.06 -1.10 4.37
CA THR A 195 -6.25 -0.31 4.76
C THR A 195 -7.49 -1.16 5.03
N LEU A 196 -7.63 -2.28 4.32
CA LEU A 196 -8.71 -3.27 4.53
C LEU A 196 -8.27 -4.47 5.37
N GLU A 197 -7.08 -4.48 5.96
CA GLU A 197 -6.54 -5.62 6.71
C GLU A 197 -6.70 -6.94 5.94
N GLN A 198 -6.22 -6.93 4.68
CA GLN A 198 -6.34 -8.06 3.74
C GLN A 198 -7.77 -8.57 3.56
N GLY A 199 -8.75 -7.73 3.82
CA GLY A 199 -10.18 -8.01 3.72
C GLY A 199 -10.91 -8.23 5.05
N ALA A 200 -10.22 -8.24 6.19
CA ALA A 200 -10.86 -8.38 7.50
C ALA A 200 -11.85 -7.24 7.80
N LEU A 201 -11.55 -6.02 7.32
CA LEU A 201 -12.44 -4.86 7.46
C LEU A 201 -13.47 -4.71 6.32
N SER A 202 -13.55 -5.67 5.41
CA SER A 202 -14.52 -5.61 4.30
C SER A 202 -15.98 -5.88 4.71
N GLY A 203 -16.19 -6.42 5.92
CA GLY A 203 -17.50 -6.89 6.36
C GLY A 203 -17.96 -8.20 5.72
N LYS A 204 -17.10 -8.85 4.91
CA LYS A 204 -17.37 -10.13 4.26
C LYS A 204 -17.14 -11.32 5.19
N TYR A 205 -16.20 -11.19 6.12
CA TYR A 205 -15.80 -12.26 7.04
C TYR A 205 -16.29 -11.92 8.45
N ASP A 206 -16.69 -12.95 9.18
CA ASP A 206 -17.13 -12.91 10.57
C ASP A 206 -16.78 -14.24 11.27
N ALA A 207 -17.15 -14.43 12.53
CA ALA A 207 -16.84 -15.64 13.29
C ALA A 207 -17.60 -16.88 12.76
N GLU A 208 -18.74 -16.70 12.08
CA GLU A 208 -19.50 -17.79 11.47
C GLU A 208 -18.98 -18.12 10.06
N HIS A 209 -18.42 -17.10 9.36
CA HIS A 209 -17.86 -17.20 8.02
C HIS A 209 -16.44 -16.66 8.00
N PRO A 210 -15.47 -17.34 8.66
CA PRO A 210 -14.09 -16.87 8.77
C PRO A 210 -13.33 -16.99 7.44
N PHE A 211 -12.09 -16.48 7.43
CA PHE A 211 -11.19 -16.73 6.31
C PHE A 211 -10.99 -18.23 6.08
N PRO A 212 -10.85 -18.68 4.81
CA PRO A 212 -10.65 -20.08 4.47
C PRO A 212 -9.46 -20.69 5.23
N GLU A 213 -9.68 -21.84 5.86
CA GLU A 213 -8.64 -22.58 6.58
C GLU A 213 -7.41 -22.82 5.69
N GLY A 214 -6.24 -22.81 6.29
CA GLY A 214 -4.97 -23.01 5.59
C GLY A 214 -4.39 -21.74 4.92
N SER A 215 -5.19 -20.68 4.76
CA SER A 215 -4.67 -19.41 4.23
C SER A 215 -3.82 -18.67 5.28
N ALA A 216 -2.84 -17.89 4.81
CA ALA A 216 -2.04 -17.02 5.68
C ALA A 216 -2.93 -16.04 6.46
N ARG A 217 -3.97 -15.51 5.82
CA ARG A 217 -4.96 -14.61 6.43
C ARG A 217 -5.75 -15.27 7.56
N ALA A 218 -6.13 -16.52 7.39
CA ALA A 218 -6.84 -17.28 8.45
C ALA A 218 -6.01 -17.40 9.73
N LYS A 219 -4.69 -17.64 9.58
CA LYS A 219 -3.78 -17.74 10.74
C LYS A 219 -3.70 -16.43 11.52
N VAL A 220 -3.78 -15.29 10.84
CA VAL A 220 -3.68 -13.96 11.45
C VAL A 220 -5.03 -13.52 12.02
N PHE A 221 -6.09 -13.55 11.23
CA PHE A 221 -7.34 -12.88 11.56
C PHE A 221 -8.41 -13.75 12.21
N ASN A 222 -8.49 -15.08 11.90
CA ASN A 222 -9.53 -15.94 12.49
C ASN A 222 -9.48 -15.99 14.03
N PRO A 223 -8.31 -16.01 14.69
CA PRO A 223 -8.25 -15.98 16.16
C PRO A 223 -8.88 -14.73 16.81
N MET A 224 -8.92 -13.61 16.08
CA MET A 224 -9.44 -12.33 16.58
C MET A 224 -10.74 -11.88 15.89
N MET A 225 -11.40 -12.79 15.14
CA MET A 225 -12.55 -12.42 14.31
C MET A 225 -13.71 -11.85 15.14
N LYS A 226 -13.99 -12.39 16.35
CA LYS A 226 -15.02 -11.84 17.24
C LYS A 226 -14.75 -10.39 17.67
N GLN A 227 -13.48 -10.02 17.85
CA GLN A 227 -13.09 -8.65 18.15
C GLN A 227 -13.23 -7.76 16.91
N ILE A 228 -12.87 -8.27 15.73
CA ILE A 228 -13.02 -7.56 14.45
C ILE A 228 -14.51 -7.29 14.14
N GLU A 229 -15.43 -8.18 14.54
CA GLU A 229 -16.88 -7.96 14.40
C GLU A 229 -17.37 -6.66 15.06
N VAL A 230 -16.75 -6.24 16.15
CA VAL A 230 -17.09 -4.97 16.81
C VAL A 230 -16.90 -3.79 15.86
N ILE A 231 -15.82 -3.82 15.08
CA ILE A 231 -15.49 -2.75 14.12
C ILE A 231 -16.33 -2.92 12.85
N THR A 232 -16.45 -4.13 12.32
CA THR A 232 -17.20 -4.37 11.09
C THR A 232 -18.71 -4.13 11.27
N ALA A 233 -19.25 -4.28 12.47
CA ALA A 233 -20.62 -3.88 12.79
C ALA A 233 -20.82 -2.36 12.66
N GLU A 234 -19.88 -1.54 13.18
CA GLU A 234 -19.95 -0.09 13.04
C GLU A 234 -19.68 0.35 11.61
N LEU A 235 -18.72 -0.28 10.91
CA LEU A 235 -18.50 -0.06 9.48
C LEU A 235 -19.76 -0.32 8.66
N LYS A 236 -20.48 -1.42 8.90
CA LYS A 236 -21.74 -1.76 8.22
C LYS A 236 -22.84 -0.74 8.50
N LYS A 237 -22.94 -0.26 9.74
CA LYS A 237 -23.94 0.76 10.13
C LYS A 237 -23.68 2.10 9.41
N VAL A 238 -22.44 2.58 9.36
CA VAL A 238 -22.08 3.80 8.62
C VAL A 238 -22.29 3.59 7.11
N ALA A 239 -21.91 2.42 6.60
CA ALA A 239 -22.06 2.04 5.20
C ALA A 239 -23.53 2.04 4.76
N GLU A 240 -24.44 1.50 5.57
CA GLU A 240 -25.87 1.50 5.32
C GLU A 240 -26.42 2.92 5.25
N ALA A 241 -26.03 3.79 6.18
CA ALA A 241 -26.46 5.19 6.21
C ALA A 241 -26.03 5.98 4.96
N GLN A 242 -24.87 5.64 4.38
CA GLN A 242 -24.33 6.28 3.19
C GLN A 242 -24.64 5.52 1.87
N GLY A 243 -25.26 4.34 1.93
CA GLY A 243 -25.61 3.54 0.75
C GLY A 243 -24.38 2.94 0.02
N VAL A 244 -23.33 2.58 0.77
CA VAL A 244 -22.05 2.05 0.26
C VAL A 244 -21.66 0.75 0.99
N SER A 245 -20.54 0.14 0.63
CA SER A 245 -20.03 -1.06 1.33
C SER A 245 -19.18 -0.71 2.56
N ALA A 246 -19.07 -1.65 3.50
CA ALA A 246 -18.18 -1.53 4.66
C ALA A 246 -16.71 -1.35 4.23
N ALA A 247 -16.28 -2.01 3.15
CA ALA A 247 -14.94 -1.84 2.57
C ALA A 247 -14.71 -0.42 2.07
N GLN A 248 -15.72 0.20 1.48
CA GLN A 248 -15.64 1.59 1.05
C GLN A 248 -15.52 2.54 2.24
N ILE A 249 -16.26 2.33 3.33
CA ILE A 249 -16.13 3.15 4.54
C ILE A 249 -14.74 2.99 5.18
N ALA A 250 -14.23 1.77 5.30
CA ALA A 250 -12.89 1.53 5.85
C ALA A 250 -11.79 2.21 5.01
N THR A 251 -11.95 2.22 3.68
CA THR A 251 -11.02 2.93 2.79
C THR A 251 -11.21 4.45 2.86
N ALA A 252 -12.46 4.93 2.87
CA ALA A 252 -12.78 6.34 2.99
C ALA A 252 -12.27 6.93 4.31
N TYR A 253 -12.25 6.15 5.39
CA TYR A 253 -11.63 6.57 6.65
C TYR A 253 -10.17 6.99 6.42
N ALA A 254 -9.35 6.17 5.77
CA ALA A 254 -7.97 6.53 5.47
C ALA A 254 -7.87 7.79 4.59
N VAL A 255 -8.69 7.90 3.54
CA VAL A 255 -8.73 9.08 2.66
C VAL A 255 -9.08 10.34 3.45
N ASN A 256 -10.08 10.28 4.33
CA ASN A 256 -10.52 11.42 5.15
C ASN A 256 -9.45 11.83 6.20
N LYS A 257 -8.57 10.92 6.60
CA LYS A 257 -7.40 11.22 7.45
C LYS A 257 -6.21 11.79 6.65
N GLY A 258 -6.35 12.01 5.33
CA GLY A 258 -5.29 12.52 4.46
C GLY A 258 -4.27 11.47 4.02
N VAL A 259 -4.59 10.20 4.20
CA VAL A 259 -3.80 9.07 3.75
C VAL A 259 -4.18 8.70 2.31
N LEU A 260 -3.21 8.35 1.47
CA LEU A 260 -3.42 7.76 0.16
C LEU A 260 -3.39 6.23 0.29
N PRO A 261 -4.56 5.55 0.34
CA PRO A 261 -4.62 4.10 0.52
C PRO A 261 -4.13 3.35 -0.72
N ILE A 262 -3.46 2.23 -0.50
CA ILE A 262 -3.11 1.26 -1.54
C ILE A 262 -4.07 0.08 -1.44
N LEU A 263 -4.90 -0.12 -2.47
CA LEU A 263 -5.88 -1.19 -2.53
C LEU A 263 -5.41 -2.31 -3.46
N GLY A 264 -5.27 -3.51 -2.93
CA GLY A 264 -5.06 -4.71 -3.74
C GLY A 264 -6.32 -5.05 -4.54
N VAL A 265 -6.18 -5.25 -5.85
CA VAL A 265 -7.30 -5.56 -6.73
C VAL A 265 -7.07 -6.84 -7.51
N THR A 266 -8.05 -7.75 -7.45
CA THR A 266 -8.09 -9.02 -8.18
C THR A 266 -9.46 -9.26 -8.84
N LYS A 267 -10.40 -8.32 -8.67
CA LYS A 267 -11.78 -8.43 -9.18
C LYS A 267 -12.30 -7.08 -9.63
N MET A 268 -13.13 -7.08 -10.65
CA MET A 268 -13.69 -5.88 -11.26
C MET A 268 -14.45 -4.99 -10.25
N TYR A 269 -15.29 -5.58 -9.40
CA TYR A 269 -16.08 -4.80 -8.43
C TYR A 269 -15.20 -4.01 -7.45
N GLN A 270 -13.95 -4.46 -7.17
CA GLN A 270 -13.03 -3.74 -6.31
C GLN A 270 -12.55 -2.42 -6.94
N VAL A 271 -12.41 -2.40 -8.27
CA VAL A 271 -12.13 -1.16 -9.01
C VAL A 271 -13.32 -0.22 -8.95
N GLU A 272 -14.54 -0.72 -9.20
CA GLU A 272 -15.77 0.07 -9.15
C GLU A 272 -16.00 0.68 -7.75
N GLU A 273 -15.72 -0.08 -6.69
CA GLU A 273 -15.78 0.41 -5.32
C GLU A 273 -14.71 1.47 -5.05
N ALA A 274 -13.46 1.24 -5.48
CA ALA A 274 -12.36 2.18 -5.28
C ALA A 274 -12.63 3.55 -5.92
N VAL A 275 -13.17 3.56 -7.15
CA VAL A 275 -13.57 4.81 -7.84
C VAL A 275 -14.56 5.62 -7.01
N LYS A 276 -15.62 4.97 -6.53
CA LYS A 276 -16.66 5.63 -5.73
C LYS A 276 -16.15 6.07 -4.35
N THR A 277 -15.21 5.33 -3.77
CA THR A 277 -14.67 5.61 -2.43
C THR A 277 -13.93 6.94 -2.36
N ALA A 278 -13.27 7.35 -3.45
CA ALA A 278 -12.47 8.58 -3.50
C ALA A 278 -13.26 9.85 -3.13
N ASP A 279 -14.57 9.83 -3.27
CA ASP A 279 -15.46 10.98 -3.03
C ASP A 279 -16.35 10.83 -1.77
N ILE A 280 -16.21 9.72 -1.04
CA ILE A 280 -16.92 9.53 0.23
C ILE A 280 -16.34 10.47 1.29
N VAL A 281 -17.19 11.31 1.86
CA VAL A 281 -16.84 12.20 2.97
C VAL A 281 -17.48 11.66 4.24
N LEU A 282 -16.67 11.38 5.25
CA LEU A 282 -17.13 10.98 6.56
C LEU A 282 -17.31 12.21 7.45
N THR A 283 -18.40 12.26 8.22
CA THR A 283 -18.58 13.29 9.25
C THR A 283 -17.63 13.05 10.42
N THR A 284 -17.42 14.07 11.24
CA THR A 284 -16.62 13.96 12.46
C THR A 284 -17.17 12.89 13.41
N GLU A 285 -18.52 12.79 13.48
CA GLU A 285 -19.21 11.81 14.32
C GLU A 285 -19.01 10.38 13.79
N GLU A 286 -19.06 10.17 12.47
CA GLU A 286 -18.80 8.86 11.87
C GLU A 286 -17.33 8.44 12.11
N VAL A 287 -16.37 9.32 11.89
CA VAL A 287 -14.96 9.05 12.19
C VAL A 287 -14.78 8.68 13.66
N ALA A 288 -15.34 9.46 14.59
CA ALA A 288 -15.23 9.20 16.01
C ALA A 288 -15.88 7.87 16.42
N SER A 289 -17.03 7.50 15.83
CA SER A 289 -17.69 6.23 16.13
C SER A 289 -16.88 5.03 15.63
N LEU A 290 -16.26 5.13 14.46
CA LEU A 290 -15.38 4.09 13.90
C LEU A 290 -14.12 3.91 14.76
N GLU A 291 -13.49 5.00 15.20
CA GLU A 291 -12.31 4.96 16.07
C GLU A 291 -12.66 4.38 17.45
N ALA A 292 -13.79 4.76 18.03
CA ALA A 292 -14.26 4.19 19.29
C ALA A 292 -14.55 2.68 19.18
N ALA A 293 -15.09 2.22 18.06
CA ALA A 293 -15.30 0.79 17.80
C ALA A 293 -13.94 0.05 17.65
N ALA A 294 -12.97 0.66 16.98
CA ALA A 294 -11.63 0.12 16.85
C ALA A 294 -10.94 -0.02 18.23
N ASP A 295 -10.98 1.02 19.05
CA ASP A 295 -10.42 1.00 20.41
C ASP A 295 -11.08 -0.06 21.29
N LYS A 296 -12.41 -0.16 21.23
CA LYS A 296 -13.19 -1.15 21.98
C LYS A 296 -12.86 -2.57 21.56
N SER A 297 -12.49 -2.82 20.31
CA SER A 297 -12.15 -4.16 19.83
C SER A 297 -10.88 -4.72 20.48
N GLY A 298 -9.94 -3.84 20.86
CA GLY A 298 -8.65 -4.22 21.40
C GLY A 298 -7.77 -5.01 20.42
N VAL A 299 -8.10 -5.01 19.12
CA VAL A 299 -7.32 -5.72 18.10
C VAL A 299 -6.07 -4.93 17.77
N SER A 300 -4.93 -5.61 17.69
CA SER A 300 -3.69 -5.10 17.10
C SER A 300 -3.36 -5.94 15.88
N SER A 301 -3.23 -5.29 14.73
CA SER A 301 -2.96 -5.94 13.45
C SER A 301 -1.51 -5.80 12.98
N ILE A 302 -0.58 -5.43 13.88
CA ILE A 302 0.86 -5.34 13.57
C ILE A 302 1.34 -6.68 13.02
N GLN A 303 1.94 -6.64 11.82
CA GLN A 303 2.44 -7.82 11.14
C GLN A 303 3.89 -8.12 11.54
N PHE A 304 4.34 -9.35 11.31
CA PHE A 304 5.69 -9.82 11.69
C PHE A 304 6.84 -9.08 10.98
N TRP A 305 6.56 -8.41 9.86
CA TRP A 305 7.55 -7.60 9.12
C TRP A 305 7.59 -6.14 9.53
N GLU A 306 6.74 -5.74 10.46
CA GLU A 306 6.62 -4.36 10.93
C GLU A 306 7.38 -4.17 12.24
N SER A 307 7.85 -2.95 12.44
CA SER A 307 8.32 -2.45 13.72
C SER A 307 7.33 -1.43 14.27
N LYS A 308 7.40 -1.18 15.58
CA LYS A 308 6.62 -0.10 16.17
C LYS A 308 7.05 1.24 15.60
N MET A 309 6.09 2.13 15.37
CA MET A 309 6.28 3.46 14.79
C MET A 309 6.66 4.53 15.82
N GLU A 310 7.05 4.12 17.01
CA GLU A 310 7.47 4.98 18.15
C GLU A 310 8.80 5.67 17.89
#